data_902024be015043f3ae4d7d02cb0ee314
#
_entry.id   902024be015043f3ae4d7d02cb0ee314
#
_cell.length_a   1.000
_cell.length_b   1.000
_cell.length_c   1.000
_cell.angle_alpha   90.00
_cell.angle_beta   90.00
_cell.angle_gamma   90.00
#
_symmetry.space_group_name_H-M   'P 1'
#
loop_
_entity.id
_entity.type
_entity.pdbx_description
1 polymer ?
#
loop_
_entity_poly.entity_id
_entity_poly.type
_entity_poly.pdbx_seq_one_letter_code
_entity_poly.pdbx_strand_id
1 'polypeptide(L)'
;MAHYPGWSLPALKYLYEERKITASGHETTDTDPGIATSKDDYSLETYILSTNHYQIELLTNLDQIPEAGAIAIVSFPKPKNGSGFPARVFAIVP
;
A
#
# COMPACT_ATOMS: atom_id res chain seq x y z
N MET A 1 -17.39 14.71 0.01
CA MET A 1 -16.13 14.34 0.70
C MET A 1 -16.02 12.83 0.78
N ALA A 2 -14.88 12.28 0.39
CA ALA A 2 -14.66 10.85 0.46
C ALA A 2 -14.47 10.38 1.91
N HIS A 3 -14.93 9.15 2.19
CA HIS A 3 -14.91 8.58 3.54
C HIS A 3 -14.35 7.16 3.58
N TYR A 4 -13.57 6.74 2.57
CA TYR A 4 -12.97 5.41 2.62
C TYR A 4 -11.89 5.35 3.70
N PRO A 5 -11.64 4.14 4.26
CA PRO A 5 -10.63 3.99 5.31
C PRO A 5 -9.21 4.16 4.77
N GLY A 6 -8.30 4.43 5.66
CA GLY A 6 -6.87 4.50 5.36
C GLY A 6 -6.05 4.03 6.54
N TRP A 7 -4.74 4.06 6.37
CA TRP A 7 -3.80 3.72 7.42
C TRP A 7 -3.66 4.87 8.42
N SER A 8 -3.00 4.65 9.53
CA SER A 8 -2.60 5.69 10.48
C SER A 8 -1.08 5.78 10.52
N LEU A 9 -0.56 6.95 10.84
CA LEU A 9 0.88 7.13 10.93
C LEU A 9 1.54 6.23 12.00
N PRO A 10 1.00 6.08 13.22
CA PRO A 10 1.58 5.15 14.18
C PRO A 10 1.64 3.72 13.69
N ALA A 11 0.61 3.24 12.98
CA ALA A 11 0.59 1.90 12.42
C ALA A 11 1.66 1.73 11.34
N LEU A 12 1.79 2.69 10.44
CA LEU A 12 2.81 2.66 9.39
C LEU A 12 4.22 2.68 9.98
N LYS A 13 4.47 3.52 10.96
CA LYS A 13 5.77 3.56 11.64
C LYS A 13 6.11 2.25 12.30
N TYR A 14 5.14 1.62 12.97
CA TYR A 14 5.35 0.31 13.57
C TYR A 14 5.75 -0.72 12.51
N LEU A 15 5.00 -0.79 11.43
CA LEU A 15 5.24 -1.78 10.38
C LEU A 15 6.56 -1.54 9.66
N TYR A 16 6.85 -0.32 9.25
CA TYR A 16 8.04 -0.03 8.45
C TYR A 16 9.31 0.11 9.29
N GLU A 17 9.23 0.74 10.45
CA GLU A 17 10.42 1.03 11.27
C GLU A 17 10.75 -0.11 12.24
N GLU A 18 9.77 -0.75 12.85
CA GLU A 18 10.00 -1.81 13.81
C GLU A 18 9.90 -3.20 13.20
N ARG A 19 8.89 -3.45 12.38
CA ARG A 19 8.72 -4.75 11.73
C ARG A 19 9.49 -4.87 10.42
N LYS A 20 10.04 -3.78 9.90
CA LYS A 20 10.89 -3.76 8.70
C LYS A 20 10.22 -4.36 7.46
N ILE A 21 8.93 -4.12 7.27
CA ILE A 21 8.24 -4.60 6.06
C ILE A 21 8.76 -3.84 4.84
N THR A 22 8.68 -4.48 3.67
CA THR A 22 9.15 -3.91 2.42
C THR A 22 8.12 -2.98 1.79
N ALA A 23 6.85 -3.35 1.85
CA ALA A 23 5.77 -2.62 1.20
C ALA A 23 4.45 -2.91 1.91
N SER A 24 3.46 -2.08 1.63
CA SER A 24 2.08 -2.29 2.09
C SER A 24 1.13 -2.28 0.90
N GLY A 25 0.04 -3.01 1.02
CA GLY A 25 -0.99 -3.07 -0.03
C GLY A 25 -2.38 -2.98 0.57
N HIS A 26 -3.32 -2.46 -0.23
CA HIS A 26 -4.69 -2.25 0.22
C HIS A 26 -5.66 -2.23 -0.96
N GLU A 27 -6.95 -2.32 -0.66
CA GLU A 27 -8.00 -2.32 -1.69
C GLU A 27 -8.46 -0.91 -2.06
N THR A 28 -8.16 0.09 -1.23
CA THR A 28 -8.49 1.48 -1.51
C THR A 28 -7.50 2.10 -2.50
N THR A 29 -7.83 3.30 -3.01
CA THR A 29 -6.97 4.04 -3.92
C THR A 29 -5.75 4.64 -3.25
N ASP A 30 -5.86 5.00 -1.97
CA ASP A 30 -4.80 5.73 -1.29
C ASP A 30 -4.46 5.10 0.06
N THR A 31 -3.25 5.31 0.51
CA THR A 31 -2.81 4.96 1.87
C THR A 31 -3.52 5.85 2.90
N ASP A 32 -3.67 7.12 2.57
CA ASP A 32 -4.35 8.08 3.41
C ASP A 32 -5.86 7.88 3.38
N PRO A 33 -6.58 8.12 4.49
CA PRO A 33 -8.03 7.98 4.51
C PRO A 33 -8.71 9.02 3.63
N GLY A 34 -9.89 8.69 3.12
CA GLY A 34 -10.62 9.55 2.21
C GLY A 34 -10.89 10.95 2.74
N ILE A 35 -11.07 11.09 4.04
CA ILE A 35 -11.25 12.40 4.65
C ILE A 35 -9.99 13.28 4.53
N ALA A 36 -8.82 12.68 4.55
CA ALA A 36 -7.56 13.39 4.37
C ALA A 36 -7.34 13.75 2.90
N THR A 37 -7.52 12.79 2.00
CA THR A 37 -7.31 13.01 0.56
C THR A 37 -8.27 14.05 0.00
N SER A 38 -9.48 14.15 0.54
CA SER A 38 -10.44 15.19 0.16
C SER A 38 -9.96 16.61 0.52
N LYS A 39 -8.96 16.71 1.39
CA LYS A 39 -8.30 17.97 1.77
C LYS A 39 -6.89 18.06 1.18
N ASP A 40 -6.59 17.25 0.19
CA ASP A 40 -5.28 17.19 -0.46
C ASP A 40 -4.15 16.81 0.51
N ASP A 41 -4.46 16.02 1.53
CA ASP A 41 -3.48 15.53 2.51
C ASP A 41 -3.09 14.10 2.18
N TYR A 42 -1.88 13.93 1.66
CA TYR A 42 -1.27 12.66 1.29
C TYR A 42 0.00 12.39 2.13
N SER A 43 0.00 12.83 3.38
CA SER A 43 1.18 12.73 4.23
C SER A 43 1.61 11.29 4.51
N LEU A 44 0.68 10.34 4.59
CA LEU A 44 1.02 8.94 4.84
C LEU A 44 1.65 8.30 3.61
N GLU A 45 1.12 8.56 2.44
CA GLU A 45 1.72 8.12 1.18
C GLU A 45 3.12 8.71 1.00
N THR A 46 3.26 9.99 1.28
CA THR A 46 4.56 10.67 1.26
C THR A 46 5.55 10.01 2.22
N TYR A 47 5.12 9.65 3.41
CA TYR A 47 5.97 8.96 4.38
C TYR A 47 6.52 7.64 3.79
N ILE A 48 5.66 6.80 3.23
CA ILE A 48 6.07 5.52 2.65
C ILE A 48 7.07 5.73 1.52
N LEU A 49 6.73 6.58 0.57
CA LEU A 49 7.53 6.77 -0.63
C LEU A 49 8.85 7.48 -0.34
N SER A 50 8.88 8.40 0.63
CA SER A 50 10.10 9.12 0.98
C SER A 50 11.10 8.28 1.80
N THR A 51 10.67 7.13 2.32
CA THR A 51 11.52 6.23 3.12
C THR A 51 11.99 5.00 2.33
N ASN A 52 11.97 5.08 1.01
CA ASN A 52 12.41 4.02 0.10
C ASN A 52 11.58 2.75 0.20
N HIS A 53 10.27 2.91 0.30
CA HIS A 53 9.30 1.84 0.28
C HIS A 53 8.28 2.09 -0.81
N TYR A 54 7.42 1.12 -1.09
CA TYR A 54 6.36 1.29 -2.08
C TYR A 54 5.03 0.79 -1.53
N GLN A 55 3.96 1.20 -2.19
CA GLN A 55 2.61 0.80 -1.85
C GLN A 55 1.91 0.24 -3.08
N ILE A 56 0.96 -0.65 -2.85
CA ILE A 56 0.16 -1.30 -3.89
C ILE A 56 -1.30 -0.96 -3.62
N GLU A 57 -1.91 -0.29 -4.58
CA GLU A 57 -3.26 0.22 -4.46
C GLU A 57 -4.26 -0.63 -5.24
N LEU A 58 -5.53 -0.50 -4.91
CA LEU A 58 -6.63 -1.10 -5.66
C LEU A 58 -6.49 -2.62 -5.81
N LEU A 59 -6.03 -3.27 -4.78
CA LEU A 59 -6.04 -4.74 -4.71
C LEU A 59 -7.47 -5.24 -4.55
N THR A 60 -7.66 -6.52 -4.77
CA THR A 60 -8.95 -7.18 -4.55
C THR A 60 -8.72 -8.54 -3.92
N ASN A 61 -9.77 -9.11 -3.33
CA ASN A 61 -9.76 -10.46 -2.76
C ASN A 61 -8.81 -10.64 -1.58
N LEU A 62 -8.46 -9.58 -0.87
CA LEU A 62 -7.58 -9.69 0.31
C LEU A 62 -8.23 -10.53 1.42
N ASP A 63 -9.55 -10.57 1.48
CA ASP A 63 -10.30 -11.39 2.42
C ASP A 63 -10.23 -12.89 2.11
N GLN A 64 -9.72 -13.27 0.92
CA GLN A 64 -9.60 -14.66 0.50
C GLN A 64 -8.24 -15.28 0.84
N ILE A 65 -7.30 -14.52 1.38
CA ILE A 65 -5.97 -15.01 1.72
C ILE A 65 -5.83 -15.13 3.25
N PRO A 66 -4.97 -16.05 3.73
CA PRO A 66 -4.74 -16.18 5.17
C PRO A 66 -3.98 -14.97 5.72
N GLU A 67 -4.05 -14.77 7.03
CA GLU A 67 -3.38 -13.66 7.70
C GLU A 67 -1.85 -13.69 7.55
N ALA A 68 -1.28 -14.88 7.36
CA ALA A 68 0.16 -15.06 7.26
C ALA A 68 0.50 -16.30 6.44
N GLY A 69 1.74 -16.38 5.98
CA GLY A 69 2.28 -17.57 5.31
C GLY A 69 2.12 -17.60 3.80
N ALA A 70 1.41 -16.64 3.20
CA ALA A 70 1.32 -16.54 1.76
C ALA A 70 2.58 -15.89 1.18
N ILE A 71 2.86 -16.22 -0.08
CA ILE A 71 3.94 -15.55 -0.84
C ILE A 71 3.27 -14.61 -1.82
N ALA A 72 3.55 -13.32 -1.70
CA ALA A 72 3.05 -12.32 -2.63
C ALA A 72 3.99 -12.19 -3.82
N ILE A 73 3.43 -12.19 -5.02
CA ILE A 73 4.17 -11.95 -6.26
C ILE A 73 3.64 -10.68 -6.87
N VAL A 74 4.52 -9.69 -7.04
CA VAL A 74 4.19 -8.38 -7.59
C VAL A 74 5.04 -8.18 -8.83
N SER A 75 4.41 -8.07 -9.99
CA SER A 75 5.08 -7.93 -11.26
C SER A 75 4.72 -6.59 -11.87
N PHE A 76 5.73 -5.77 -12.20
CA PHE A 76 5.52 -4.41 -12.68
C PHE A 76 6.58 -4.05 -13.74
N PRO A 77 6.27 -3.09 -14.65
CA PRO A 77 7.26 -2.61 -15.61
C PRO A 77 8.31 -1.72 -14.95
N LYS A 78 9.37 -1.40 -15.69
CA LYS A 78 10.42 -0.48 -15.25
C LYS A 78 10.47 0.73 -16.18
N PRO A 79 9.47 1.61 -16.14
CA PRO A 79 9.48 2.78 -17.00
C PRO A 79 10.54 3.78 -16.56
N LYS A 80 11.14 4.45 -17.55
CA LYS A 80 12.07 5.54 -17.24
C LYS A 80 11.28 6.73 -16.72
N ASN A 81 11.67 7.24 -15.55
CA ASN A 81 11.02 8.38 -14.90
C ASN A 81 9.54 8.16 -14.62
N GLY A 82 9.11 6.92 -14.48
CA GLY A 82 7.73 6.61 -14.10
C GLY A 82 7.50 6.81 -12.61
N SER A 83 6.42 7.48 -12.24
CA SER A 83 6.04 7.69 -10.85
C SER A 83 5.08 6.61 -10.33
N GLY A 84 4.39 5.92 -11.23
CA GLY A 84 3.49 4.82 -10.90
C GLY A 84 3.10 4.07 -12.16
N PHE A 85 2.60 2.85 -12.02
CA PHE A 85 2.28 1.99 -13.16
C PHE A 85 1.39 0.83 -12.73
N PRO A 86 0.65 0.22 -13.67
CA PRO A 86 -0.12 -0.98 -13.37
C PRO A 86 0.79 -2.14 -12.97
N ALA A 87 0.30 -2.96 -12.04
CA ALA A 87 1.00 -4.15 -11.58
C ALA A 87 0.06 -5.35 -11.59
N ARG A 88 0.62 -6.52 -11.83
CA ARG A 88 -0.08 -7.77 -11.58
C ARG A 88 0.35 -8.30 -10.22
N VAL A 89 -0.64 -8.57 -9.37
CA VAL A 89 -0.38 -9.03 -8.00
C VAL A 89 -1.19 -10.29 -7.75
N PHE A 90 -0.54 -11.33 -7.26
CA PHE A 90 -1.23 -12.52 -6.80
C PHE A 90 -0.47 -13.17 -5.65
N ALA A 91 -1.16 -14.03 -4.93
CA ALA A 91 -0.58 -14.71 -3.78
C ALA A 91 -0.57 -16.22 -4.00
N ILE A 92 0.50 -16.85 -3.57
CA ILE A 92 0.57 -18.31 -3.45
C ILE A 92 0.29 -18.62 -1.98
N VAL A 93 -0.81 -19.30 -1.73
CA VAL A 93 -1.23 -19.63 -0.36
C VAL A 93 -0.71 -21.01 0.03
N PRO A 94 -0.48 -21.24 1.35
CA PRO A 94 -0.05 -22.54 1.84
C PRO A 94 -1.10 -23.62 1.71
#